data_a7270ac713e695ebb035abea0199a494
#
_entry.id   a7270ac713e695ebb035abea0199a494
#
_cell.length_a   1.000
_cell.length_b   1.000
_cell.length_c   1.000
_cell.angle_alpha   90.00
_cell.angle_beta   90.00
_cell.angle_gamma   90.00
#
_symmetry.space_group_name_H-M   'P 1'
#
loop_
_entity.id
_entity.type
_entity.pdbx_description
1 polymer ?
#
loop_
_entity_poly.entity_id
_entity_poly.type
_entity_poly.pdbx_seq_one_letter_code
_entity_poly.pdbx_strand_id
1 'polypeptide(L)'
;TATVGTTVTVSDNESTNESNVILFAAGAAGSGNLGVEADGNMTYNPSTGKITATGFVGDLTGTASAAEYSDVAERFASDSVYAPGTVVALGGAEEITQVNEEASDEVFGVVSSLKQAAFKMNAGAGSDDSHPFIAMTGRVDVKVIGTVNKGDRLVSASVPGYAKAATKAECTAFNVIGRALTGKTEAGQGSVLAAVRVSH
;
A
#
# COMPACT_ATOMS: atom_id res chain seq x y z
N THR A 1 42.27 -36.73 6.31
CA THR A 1 40.92 -36.78 5.70
C THR A 1 39.92 -36.32 6.73
N ALA A 2 39.25 -35.17 6.50
CA ALA A 2 38.18 -34.75 7.36
C ALA A 2 37.01 -35.74 7.27
N THR A 3 36.56 -36.26 8.40
CA THR A 3 35.36 -37.10 8.45
C THR A 3 34.17 -36.21 8.31
N VAL A 4 33.36 -36.37 7.26
CA VAL A 4 32.10 -35.67 7.09
C VAL A 4 31.10 -36.29 8.07
N GLY A 5 30.59 -35.49 8.99
CA GLY A 5 29.48 -35.88 9.86
C GLY A 5 28.20 -36.07 9.02
N THR A 6 27.59 -37.25 9.15
CA THR A 6 26.37 -37.61 8.42
C THR A 6 25.09 -37.28 9.21
N THR A 7 25.22 -36.91 10.48
CA THR A 7 24.09 -36.64 11.38
C THR A 7 24.40 -35.46 12.30
N VAL A 8 23.37 -34.72 12.64
CA VAL A 8 23.37 -33.69 13.68
C VAL A 8 22.32 -34.06 14.72
N THR A 9 22.72 -34.06 16.00
CA THR A 9 21.76 -34.23 17.09
C THR A 9 20.96 -32.94 17.26
N VAL A 10 19.65 -33.03 17.20
CA VAL A 10 18.72 -31.92 17.47
C VAL A 10 17.89 -32.24 18.71
N SER A 11 17.54 -31.23 19.46
CA SER A 11 16.63 -31.32 20.61
C SER A 11 15.44 -30.37 20.38
N ASP A 12 14.31 -30.75 20.96
CA ASP A 12 13.11 -29.92 20.94
C ASP A 12 13.28 -28.66 21.82
N ASN A 13 12.88 -27.52 21.32
CA ASN A 13 13.00 -26.21 21.98
C ASN A 13 11.68 -25.37 21.93
N GLU A 14 10.52 -26.02 21.88
CA GLU A 14 9.22 -25.40 21.64
C GLU A 14 8.84 -24.27 22.62
N SER A 15 9.39 -24.25 23.84
CA SER A 15 8.97 -23.30 24.87
C SER A 15 9.89 -22.10 25.05
N THR A 16 11.04 -22.06 24.41
CA THR A 16 12.01 -20.97 24.59
C THR A 16 11.65 -19.77 23.71
N ASN A 17 11.48 -18.62 24.37
CA ASN A 17 11.24 -17.35 23.65
C ASN A 17 12.55 -16.71 23.21
N GLU A 18 13.04 -17.12 22.06
CA GLU A 18 14.27 -16.63 21.46
C GLU A 18 14.14 -16.62 19.92
N SER A 19 15.01 -15.87 19.24
CA SER A 19 15.06 -15.85 17.77
C SER A 19 16.18 -16.76 17.28
N ASN A 20 15.83 -17.95 16.84
CA ASN A 20 16.79 -18.93 16.31
C ASN A 20 17.04 -18.70 14.82
N VAL A 21 18.30 -18.75 14.41
CA VAL A 21 18.64 -18.69 12.97
C VAL A 21 18.15 -19.96 12.26
N ILE A 22 17.70 -19.80 11.02
CA ILE A 22 17.39 -20.92 10.14
C ILE A 22 18.66 -21.24 9.35
N LEU A 23 19.06 -22.52 9.38
CA LEU A 23 20.24 -22.99 8.66
C LEU A 23 19.85 -23.47 7.26
N PHE A 24 20.66 -23.10 6.28
CA PHE A 24 20.52 -23.56 4.90
C PHE A 24 21.88 -23.90 4.28
N ALA A 25 21.87 -24.60 3.16
CA ALA A 25 23.08 -24.96 2.46
C ALA A 25 23.58 -23.83 1.58
N ALA A 26 24.88 -23.62 1.49
CA ALA A 26 25.51 -22.63 0.61
C ALA A 26 25.19 -22.90 -0.87
N GLY A 27 24.83 -21.87 -1.60
CA GLY A 27 24.57 -21.92 -3.04
C GLY A 27 23.27 -22.60 -3.44
N ALA A 28 22.93 -22.51 -4.74
CA ALA A 28 21.68 -23.04 -5.28
C ALA A 28 21.77 -24.49 -5.81
N ALA A 29 22.93 -25.13 -5.74
CA ALA A 29 23.10 -26.52 -6.16
C ALA A 29 22.56 -27.46 -5.09
N GLY A 30 21.55 -28.25 -5.42
CA GLY A 30 20.82 -29.08 -4.46
C GLY A 30 21.56 -30.35 -3.96
N SER A 31 22.86 -30.54 -4.21
CA SER A 31 23.60 -31.77 -3.80
C SER A 31 25.11 -31.52 -3.64
N GLY A 32 25.75 -32.31 -2.81
CA GLY A 32 27.20 -32.31 -2.55
C GLY A 32 27.56 -31.94 -1.10
N ASN A 33 28.86 -31.79 -0.84
CA ASN A 33 29.36 -31.26 0.43
C ASN A 33 29.29 -29.73 0.41
N LEU A 34 28.18 -29.18 0.88
CA LEU A 34 27.92 -27.74 0.92
C LEU A 34 28.21 -27.21 2.33
N GLY A 35 28.65 -25.94 2.42
CA GLY A 35 28.76 -25.24 3.68
C GLY A 35 27.38 -25.00 4.29
N VAL A 36 27.30 -24.91 5.60
CA VAL A 36 26.07 -24.48 6.31
C VAL A 36 26.15 -22.98 6.52
N GLU A 37 25.11 -22.30 6.15
CA GLU A 37 24.97 -20.84 6.26
C GLU A 37 23.72 -20.47 7.03
N ALA A 38 23.67 -19.23 7.54
CA ALA A 38 22.51 -18.63 8.18
C ALA A 38 22.47 -17.14 7.84
N ASP A 39 21.24 -16.57 7.76
CA ASP A 39 21.02 -15.15 7.66
C ASP A 39 20.31 -14.65 8.93
N GLY A 40 20.90 -13.65 9.62
CA GLY A 40 20.32 -13.07 10.83
C GLY A 40 18.98 -12.36 10.60
N ASN A 41 18.62 -12.07 9.35
CA ASN A 41 17.34 -11.48 8.97
C ASN A 41 16.22 -12.52 8.78
N MET A 42 16.55 -13.82 8.80
CA MET A 42 15.58 -14.92 8.75
C MET A 42 15.69 -15.78 10.01
N THR A 43 14.70 -15.69 10.88
CA THR A 43 14.70 -16.36 12.18
C THR A 43 13.37 -17.07 12.46
N TYR A 44 13.43 -18.09 13.33
CA TYR A 44 12.26 -18.79 13.87
C TYR A 44 12.22 -18.62 15.39
N ASN A 45 11.05 -18.32 15.94
CA ASN A 45 10.85 -18.26 17.39
C ASN A 45 10.04 -19.48 17.84
N PRO A 46 10.64 -20.41 18.60
CA PRO A 46 9.99 -21.66 19.02
C PRO A 46 8.75 -21.44 19.86
N SER A 47 8.78 -20.49 20.80
CA SER A 47 7.65 -20.29 21.72
C SER A 47 6.41 -19.68 21.06
N THR A 48 6.56 -19.00 19.92
CA THR A 48 5.46 -18.36 19.18
C THR A 48 5.11 -19.04 17.87
N GLY A 49 5.96 -19.95 17.39
CA GLY A 49 5.82 -20.58 16.07
C GLY A 49 6.00 -19.63 14.89
N LYS A 50 6.57 -18.42 15.09
CA LYS A 50 6.67 -17.41 14.05
C LYS A 50 8.02 -17.43 13.33
N ILE A 51 7.96 -17.25 11.99
CA ILE A 51 9.12 -16.93 11.16
C ILE A 51 9.15 -15.43 10.95
N THR A 52 10.32 -14.82 11.17
CA THR A 52 10.61 -13.43 10.80
C THR A 52 11.52 -13.44 9.59
N ALA A 53 11.18 -12.69 8.53
CA ALA A 53 12.00 -12.50 7.35
C ALA A 53 11.75 -11.09 6.80
N THR A 54 12.70 -10.54 6.04
CA THR A 54 12.55 -9.23 5.39
C THR A 54 11.58 -9.26 4.21
N GLY A 55 11.31 -10.41 3.62
CA GLY A 55 10.37 -10.58 2.53
C GLY A 55 10.18 -12.03 2.11
N PHE A 56 9.07 -12.28 1.44
CA PHE A 56 8.77 -13.55 0.78
C PHE A 56 8.47 -13.27 -0.69
N VAL A 57 9.06 -14.05 -1.59
CA VAL A 57 8.78 -14.01 -3.03
C VAL A 57 8.20 -15.37 -3.43
N GLY A 58 6.94 -15.38 -3.90
CA GLY A 58 6.22 -16.58 -4.29
C GLY A 58 4.74 -16.51 -3.98
N ASP A 59 4.02 -17.57 -4.32
CA ASP A 59 2.59 -17.68 -4.03
C ASP A 59 2.34 -18.07 -2.58
N LEU A 60 1.34 -17.46 -1.93
CA LEU A 60 0.85 -17.86 -0.63
C LEU A 60 -0.35 -18.80 -0.81
N THR A 61 -0.15 -20.10 -0.53
CA THR A 61 -1.27 -21.05 -0.46
C THR A 61 -1.76 -21.10 0.98
N GLY A 62 -2.88 -20.45 1.29
CA GLY A 62 -3.45 -20.35 2.62
C GLY A 62 -4.21 -19.03 2.82
N THR A 63 -4.57 -18.76 4.07
CA THR A 63 -5.24 -17.52 4.43
C THR A 63 -4.29 -16.62 5.22
N ALA A 64 -4.07 -15.38 4.75
CA ALA A 64 -3.46 -14.35 5.57
C ALA A 64 -4.47 -13.92 6.64
N SER A 65 -4.24 -14.26 7.90
CA SER A 65 -5.11 -13.91 9.01
C SER A 65 -5.06 -12.43 9.38
N ALA A 66 -3.97 -11.75 9.05
CA ALA A 66 -3.81 -10.31 9.15
C ALA A 66 -2.83 -9.82 8.09
N ALA A 67 -3.21 -8.75 7.41
CA ALA A 67 -2.33 -7.97 6.56
C ALA A 67 -2.65 -6.50 6.82
N GLU A 68 -1.63 -5.67 7.06
CA GLU A 68 -1.83 -4.23 7.26
C GLU A 68 -2.04 -3.57 5.90
N TYR A 69 -3.28 -3.62 5.41
CA TYR A 69 -3.68 -2.98 4.16
C TYR A 69 -4.43 -1.69 4.47
N SER A 70 -4.01 -0.60 3.84
CA SER A 70 -4.75 0.66 3.89
C SER A 70 -5.70 0.80 2.71
N ASP A 71 -5.25 0.48 1.50
CA ASP A 71 -6.04 0.55 0.28
C ASP A 71 -5.68 -0.55 -0.73
N VAL A 72 -6.59 -0.74 -1.67
CA VAL A 72 -6.36 -1.48 -2.92
C VAL A 72 -6.07 -0.44 -3.99
N ALA A 73 -4.92 -0.53 -4.64
CA ALA A 73 -4.47 0.45 -5.60
C ALA A 73 -3.93 -0.18 -6.88
N GLU A 74 -4.12 0.48 -8.01
CA GLU A 74 -3.65 0.07 -9.32
C GLU A 74 -2.80 1.16 -9.96
N ARG A 75 -1.81 0.78 -10.76
CA ARG A 75 -0.99 1.72 -11.53
C ARG A 75 -1.71 2.16 -12.78
N PHE A 76 -1.73 3.47 -13.01
CA PHE A 76 -2.23 4.12 -14.21
C PHE A 76 -1.18 5.05 -14.78
N ALA A 77 -1.07 5.09 -16.12
CA ALA A 77 -0.20 6.05 -16.80
C ALA A 77 -0.69 7.48 -16.53
N SER A 78 0.19 8.36 -16.09
CA SER A 78 -0.12 9.74 -15.74
C SER A 78 0.59 10.73 -16.64
N ASP A 79 -0.11 11.78 -17.03
CA ASP A 79 0.39 12.87 -17.88
C ASP A 79 1.38 13.81 -17.16
N SER A 80 1.53 13.64 -15.85
CA SER A 80 2.49 14.38 -15.02
C SER A 80 2.84 13.59 -13.75
N VAL A 81 3.87 14.02 -13.04
CA VAL A 81 4.23 13.46 -11.73
C VAL A 81 3.26 13.99 -10.67
N TYR A 82 2.47 13.10 -10.08
CA TYR A 82 1.49 13.44 -9.05
C TYR A 82 1.91 12.90 -7.68
N ALA A 83 2.01 13.80 -6.72
CA ALA A 83 2.31 13.42 -5.34
C ALA A 83 1.12 12.69 -4.68
N PRO A 84 1.36 11.79 -3.71
CA PRO A 84 0.31 11.13 -2.95
C PRO A 84 -0.74 12.11 -2.41
N GLY A 85 -1.99 11.67 -2.39
CA GLY A 85 -3.14 12.47 -1.98
C GLY A 85 -3.77 13.31 -3.09
N THR A 86 -3.16 13.39 -4.28
CA THR A 86 -3.70 14.15 -5.42
C THR A 86 -4.97 13.47 -5.95
N VAL A 87 -6.02 14.27 -6.16
CA VAL A 87 -7.28 13.84 -6.78
C VAL A 87 -7.13 13.84 -8.28
N VAL A 88 -7.49 12.74 -8.94
CA VAL A 88 -7.34 12.52 -10.38
C VAL A 88 -8.64 12.13 -11.05
N ALA A 89 -8.72 12.41 -12.35
CA ALA A 89 -9.75 11.96 -13.27
C ALA A 89 -9.15 11.01 -14.32
N LEU A 90 -10.00 10.25 -15.00
CA LEU A 90 -9.60 9.54 -16.23
C LEU A 90 -9.45 10.54 -17.37
N GLY A 91 -8.43 10.38 -18.21
CA GLY A 91 -8.16 11.20 -19.38
C GLY A 91 -6.92 12.07 -19.25
N GLY A 92 -6.88 13.15 -20.04
CA GLY A 92 -5.66 13.93 -20.24
C GLY A 92 -4.87 13.40 -21.43
N ALA A 93 -3.54 13.55 -21.40
CA ALA A 93 -2.65 13.03 -22.43
C ALA A 93 -2.33 11.52 -22.24
N GLU A 94 -2.57 11.01 -21.03
CA GLU A 94 -2.37 9.62 -20.63
C GLU A 94 -3.68 9.07 -20.02
N GLU A 95 -3.62 7.97 -19.26
CA GLU A 95 -4.82 7.35 -18.66
C GLU A 95 -5.45 8.22 -17.58
N ILE A 96 -4.62 8.95 -16.80
CA ILE A 96 -5.09 9.83 -15.73
C ILE A 96 -4.47 11.23 -15.81
N THR A 97 -5.26 12.19 -15.37
CA THR A 97 -4.88 13.60 -15.20
C THR A 97 -5.35 14.14 -13.87
N GLN A 98 -4.77 15.23 -13.41
CA GLN A 98 -5.17 15.94 -12.21
C GLN A 98 -6.53 16.63 -12.39
N VAL A 99 -7.47 16.44 -11.46
CA VAL A 99 -8.74 17.16 -11.47
C VAL A 99 -8.48 18.65 -11.20
N ASN A 100 -9.05 19.54 -12.02
CA ASN A 100 -8.91 21.00 -11.93
C ASN A 100 -10.25 21.73 -11.86
N GLU A 101 -11.35 21.01 -11.76
CA GLU A 101 -12.71 21.52 -11.69
C GLU A 101 -13.34 21.22 -10.34
N GLU A 102 -14.09 22.21 -9.79
CA GLU A 102 -14.78 22.06 -8.53
C GLU A 102 -16.02 21.17 -8.67
N ALA A 103 -16.17 20.23 -7.75
CA ALA A 103 -17.26 19.25 -7.71
C ALA A 103 -17.45 18.49 -9.05
N SER A 104 -16.35 18.21 -9.75
CA SER A 104 -16.32 17.51 -11.02
C SER A 104 -16.91 16.11 -10.91
N ASP A 105 -17.79 15.74 -11.83
CA ASP A 105 -18.31 14.38 -11.97
C ASP A 105 -17.30 13.43 -12.63
N GLU A 106 -16.17 13.94 -13.16
CA GLU A 106 -15.10 13.17 -13.79
C GLU A 106 -14.07 12.63 -12.78
N VAL A 107 -14.28 12.87 -11.49
CA VAL A 107 -13.40 12.33 -10.44
C VAL A 107 -13.31 10.81 -10.56
N PHE A 108 -12.06 10.30 -10.66
CA PHE A 108 -11.80 8.87 -10.71
C PHE A 108 -11.27 8.33 -9.37
N GLY A 109 -10.18 8.88 -8.85
CA GLY A 109 -9.56 8.35 -7.66
C GLY A 109 -8.56 9.31 -7.01
N VAL A 110 -7.74 8.76 -6.12
CA VAL A 110 -6.72 9.51 -5.36
C VAL A 110 -5.39 8.78 -5.47
N VAL A 111 -4.32 9.51 -5.74
CA VAL A 111 -2.96 8.96 -5.76
C VAL A 111 -2.61 8.42 -4.37
N SER A 112 -2.33 7.13 -4.28
CA SER A 112 -1.88 6.46 -3.07
C SER A 112 -0.36 6.58 -2.92
N SER A 113 0.15 6.38 -1.71
CA SER A 113 1.59 6.22 -1.49
C SER A 113 2.00 4.76 -1.55
N LEU A 114 3.27 4.49 -1.88
CA LEU A 114 3.84 3.13 -1.81
C LEU A 114 3.63 2.45 -0.46
N LYS A 115 3.58 3.25 0.61
CA LYS A 115 3.37 2.75 1.97
C LYS A 115 1.90 2.39 2.23
N GLN A 116 0.96 3.14 1.68
CA GLN A 116 -0.49 2.95 1.87
C GLN A 116 -1.05 1.91 0.90
N ALA A 117 -0.57 1.91 -0.35
CA ALA A 117 -0.97 0.93 -1.37
C ALA A 117 -0.52 -0.49 -0.96
N ALA A 118 -1.41 -1.19 -0.32
CA ALA A 118 -1.09 -2.48 0.29
C ALA A 118 -1.43 -3.66 -0.61
N PHE A 119 -2.57 -3.62 -1.29
CA PHE A 119 -2.85 -4.52 -2.39
C PHE A 119 -2.62 -3.78 -3.71
N LYS A 120 -1.57 -4.18 -4.43
CA LYS A 120 -1.06 -3.48 -5.62
C LYS A 120 -1.38 -4.26 -6.87
N MET A 121 -2.25 -3.71 -7.70
CA MET A 121 -2.53 -4.23 -9.05
C MET A 121 -1.62 -3.55 -10.06
N ASN A 122 -1.33 -4.25 -11.16
CA ASN A 122 -0.48 -3.76 -12.24
C ASN A 122 0.87 -3.19 -11.78
N ALA A 123 1.44 -3.78 -10.72
CA ALA A 123 2.61 -3.23 -10.01
C ALA A 123 3.89 -3.17 -10.87
N GLY A 124 3.95 -3.94 -11.95
CA GLY A 124 5.06 -3.92 -12.91
C GLY A 124 4.99 -2.80 -13.96
N ALA A 125 3.90 -2.05 -14.03
CA ALA A 125 3.76 -0.96 -14.98
C ALA A 125 4.54 0.28 -14.50
N GLY A 126 5.48 0.76 -15.29
CA GLY A 126 6.20 2.02 -15.09
C GLY A 126 6.81 2.23 -13.69
N SER A 127 6.92 3.48 -13.30
CA SER A 127 7.42 3.94 -12.00
C SER A 127 6.35 4.79 -11.28
N ASP A 128 6.60 5.18 -10.03
CA ASP A 128 5.69 6.07 -9.29
C ASP A 128 5.54 7.45 -9.94
N ASP A 129 6.55 7.90 -10.69
CA ASP A 129 6.52 9.18 -11.41
C ASP A 129 5.69 9.11 -12.69
N SER A 130 5.69 7.97 -13.39
CA SER A 130 4.98 7.78 -14.66
C SER A 130 3.67 7.00 -14.52
N HIS A 131 3.58 6.14 -13.52
CA HIS A 131 2.42 5.28 -13.27
C HIS A 131 2.16 5.21 -11.76
N PRO A 132 1.69 6.30 -11.13
CA PRO A 132 1.38 6.29 -9.70
C PRO A 132 0.29 5.24 -9.39
N PHE A 133 0.29 4.75 -8.16
CA PHE A 133 -0.80 3.92 -7.66
C PHE A 133 -2.02 4.78 -7.35
N ILE A 134 -3.16 4.45 -7.91
CA ILE A 134 -4.45 5.10 -7.64
C ILE A 134 -5.27 4.21 -6.72
N ALA A 135 -5.67 4.75 -5.58
CA ALA A 135 -6.53 4.05 -4.62
C ALA A 135 -7.91 3.79 -5.23
N MET A 136 -8.23 2.52 -5.41
CA MET A 136 -9.53 2.04 -5.93
C MET A 136 -10.56 1.95 -4.80
N THR A 137 -10.12 1.55 -3.62
CA THR A 137 -10.94 1.49 -2.40
C THR A 137 -10.05 1.38 -1.18
N GLY A 138 -10.51 1.88 -0.05
CA GLY A 138 -9.80 1.76 1.22
C GLY A 138 -9.54 3.11 1.88
N ARG A 139 -8.45 3.20 2.63
CA ARG A 139 -8.05 4.40 3.38
C ARG A 139 -6.82 5.02 2.75
N VAL A 140 -6.95 6.28 2.34
CA VAL A 140 -5.85 7.04 1.72
C VAL A 140 -5.85 8.47 2.25
N ASP A 141 -4.66 9.08 2.34
CA ASP A 141 -4.55 10.51 2.60
C ASP A 141 -4.98 11.28 1.36
N VAL A 142 -5.92 12.20 1.52
CA VAL A 142 -6.45 13.05 0.45
C VAL A 142 -6.01 14.49 0.69
N LYS A 143 -5.41 15.12 -0.29
CA LYS A 143 -5.13 16.58 -0.26
C LYS A 143 -6.43 17.33 -0.21
N VAL A 144 -6.56 18.24 0.74
CA VAL A 144 -7.76 19.06 0.91
C VAL A 144 -7.44 20.53 1.07
N ILE A 145 -8.37 21.39 0.65
CA ILE A 145 -8.37 22.80 0.94
C ILE A 145 -9.60 23.15 1.78
N GLY A 146 -9.45 24.13 2.68
CA GLY A 146 -10.51 24.52 3.60
C GLY A 146 -10.63 23.62 4.81
N THR A 147 -11.60 23.90 5.65
CA THR A 147 -11.94 23.11 6.85
C THR A 147 -12.68 21.84 6.45
N VAL A 148 -12.28 20.73 7.05
CA VAL A 148 -12.92 19.42 6.86
C VAL A 148 -13.20 18.83 8.23
N ASN A 149 -14.42 18.38 8.48
CA ASN A 149 -14.77 17.66 9.69
C ASN A 149 -14.75 16.13 9.43
N LYS A 150 -14.49 15.37 10.48
CA LYS A 150 -14.67 13.92 10.42
C LYS A 150 -16.10 13.57 9.98
N GLY A 151 -16.21 12.75 8.95
CA GLY A 151 -17.48 12.32 8.38
C GLY A 151 -17.96 13.15 7.19
N ASP A 152 -17.31 14.28 6.86
CA ASP A 152 -17.66 15.07 5.68
C ASP A 152 -17.45 14.26 4.40
N ARG A 153 -18.30 14.48 3.41
CA ARG A 153 -18.08 14.04 2.04
C ARG A 153 -17.06 14.92 1.38
N LEU A 154 -16.19 14.32 0.59
CA LEU A 154 -15.17 15.02 -0.17
C LEU A 154 -15.53 15.00 -1.65
N VAL A 155 -15.44 16.18 -2.28
CA VAL A 155 -15.52 16.39 -3.73
C VAL A 155 -14.28 17.14 -4.18
N SER A 156 -13.99 17.19 -5.49
CA SER A 156 -12.88 17.99 -6.00
C SER A 156 -13.08 19.47 -5.69
N ALA A 157 -11.98 20.16 -5.42
CA ALA A 157 -11.95 21.60 -5.22
C ALA A 157 -11.55 22.32 -6.53
N SER A 158 -11.70 23.63 -6.56
CA SER A 158 -11.18 24.49 -7.65
C SER A 158 -9.65 24.58 -7.66
N VAL A 159 -8.99 24.13 -6.59
CA VAL A 159 -7.52 24.01 -6.57
C VAL A 159 -7.14 22.65 -7.16
N PRO A 160 -6.33 22.62 -8.23
CA PRO A 160 -6.00 21.39 -8.94
C PRO A 160 -5.46 20.30 -8.03
N GLY A 161 -6.02 19.09 -8.13
CA GLY A 161 -5.64 17.91 -7.36
C GLY A 161 -6.02 17.90 -5.89
N TYR A 162 -6.78 18.91 -5.43
CA TYR A 162 -7.30 18.99 -4.07
C TYR A 162 -8.78 18.65 -4.00
N ALA A 163 -9.18 18.12 -2.85
CA ALA A 163 -10.59 17.98 -2.48
C ALA A 163 -11.02 19.10 -1.52
N LYS A 164 -12.32 19.20 -1.30
CA LYS A 164 -12.95 20.02 -0.26
C LYS A 164 -14.08 19.26 0.41
N ALA A 165 -14.48 19.68 1.60
CA ALA A 165 -15.73 19.24 2.20
C ALA A 165 -16.92 19.71 1.37
N ALA A 166 -17.92 18.85 1.17
CA ALA A 166 -19.12 19.14 0.41
C ALA A 166 -20.38 18.99 1.24
N THR A 167 -21.34 19.88 1.02
CA THR A 167 -22.70 19.72 1.51
C THR A 167 -23.43 18.62 0.74
N LYS A 168 -24.56 18.14 1.27
CA LYS A 168 -25.37 17.12 0.58
C LYS A 168 -25.86 17.60 -0.80
N ALA A 169 -26.11 18.91 -0.95
CA ALA A 169 -26.61 19.48 -2.20
C ALA A 169 -25.54 19.53 -3.31
N GLU A 170 -24.26 19.58 -2.95
CA GLU A 170 -23.13 19.58 -3.89
C GLU A 170 -22.74 18.15 -4.33
N CYS A 171 -23.24 17.12 -3.65
CA CYS A 171 -22.90 15.74 -3.95
C CYS A 171 -23.81 15.16 -5.03
N THR A 172 -23.20 14.58 -6.05
CA THR A 172 -23.85 13.72 -7.05
C THR A 172 -23.51 12.25 -6.83
N ALA A 173 -24.01 11.37 -7.67
CA ALA A 173 -23.61 9.95 -7.66
C ALA A 173 -22.16 9.76 -8.11
N PHE A 174 -21.59 10.72 -8.84
CA PHE A 174 -20.34 10.59 -9.57
C PHE A 174 -19.18 11.42 -8.98
N ASN A 175 -19.45 12.51 -8.22
CA ASN A 175 -18.41 13.43 -7.78
C ASN A 175 -17.88 13.20 -6.36
N VAL A 176 -18.41 12.22 -5.61
CA VAL A 176 -17.96 11.96 -4.24
C VAL A 176 -16.73 11.05 -4.25
N ILE A 177 -15.58 11.62 -3.89
CA ILE A 177 -14.29 10.93 -3.74
C ILE A 177 -14.34 9.94 -2.58
N GLY A 178 -14.95 10.33 -1.47
CA GLY A 178 -14.99 9.53 -0.26
C GLY A 178 -15.51 10.30 0.96
N ARG A 179 -15.20 9.77 2.15
CA ARG A 179 -15.57 10.38 3.42
C ARG A 179 -14.36 10.56 4.32
N ALA A 180 -14.20 11.75 4.87
CA ALA A 180 -13.14 12.08 5.80
C ALA A 180 -13.22 11.22 7.09
N LEU A 181 -12.13 10.57 7.45
CA LEU A 181 -11.97 9.80 8.69
C LEU A 181 -11.32 10.65 9.78
N THR A 182 -10.56 11.66 9.38
CA THR A 182 -9.98 12.68 10.27
C THR A 182 -10.48 14.06 9.88
N GLY A 183 -10.30 15.05 10.74
CA GLY A 183 -10.63 16.44 10.48
C GLY A 183 -9.39 17.29 10.23
N LYS A 184 -9.61 18.49 9.68
CA LYS A 184 -8.65 19.57 9.49
C LYS A 184 -9.34 20.90 9.75
N THR A 185 -8.80 21.70 10.65
CA THR A 185 -9.41 22.97 11.12
C THR A 185 -8.90 24.21 10.37
N GLU A 186 -7.72 24.13 9.77
CA GLU A 186 -7.09 25.24 9.04
C GLU A 186 -7.78 25.44 7.68
N ALA A 187 -7.95 26.72 7.29
CA ALA A 187 -8.59 27.07 6.01
C ALA A 187 -7.71 26.80 4.78
N GLY A 188 -6.37 26.71 4.95
CA GLY A 188 -5.41 26.50 3.87
C GLY A 188 -5.39 25.06 3.34
N GLN A 189 -4.36 24.78 2.54
CA GLN A 189 -4.08 23.44 2.04
C GLN A 189 -3.60 22.51 3.18
N GLY A 190 -3.86 21.20 3.03
CA GLY A 190 -3.43 20.16 3.93
C GLY A 190 -3.90 18.80 3.45
N SER A 191 -4.00 17.83 4.35
CA SER A 191 -4.53 16.50 4.04
C SER A 191 -5.43 15.98 5.16
N VAL A 192 -6.30 15.06 4.81
CA VAL A 192 -7.10 14.26 5.75
C VAL A 192 -7.06 12.80 5.32
N LEU A 193 -7.07 11.89 6.29
CA LEU A 193 -7.31 10.48 5.99
C LEU A 193 -8.78 10.33 5.59
N ALA A 194 -9.05 9.65 4.49
CA ALA A 194 -10.40 9.39 4.00
C ALA A 194 -10.60 7.92 3.61
N ALA A 195 -11.83 7.45 3.73
CA ALA A 195 -12.29 6.23 3.09
C ALA A 195 -12.76 6.60 1.68
N VAL A 196 -12.06 6.08 0.67
CA VAL A 196 -12.32 6.38 -0.74
C VAL A 196 -12.83 5.16 -1.49
N ARG A 197 -13.43 5.40 -2.64
CA ARG A 197 -13.74 4.40 -3.67
C ARG A 197 -13.68 5.10 -5.03
N VAL A 198 -13.36 4.36 -6.08
CA VAL A 198 -13.49 4.89 -7.44
C VAL A 198 -14.97 5.16 -7.75
N SER A 199 -15.21 6.23 -8.45
CA SER A 199 -16.50 6.55 -9.04
C SER A 199 -16.56 5.98 -10.46
N HIS A 200 -17.71 5.40 -10.82
CA HIS A 200 -17.98 4.84 -12.15
C HIS A 200 -19.12 5.59 -12.79
#